data_576bf0ea8b36881debec8446cf0181f0
#
_entry.id   576bf0ea8b36881debec8446cf0181f0
#
_cell.length_a   1.000
_cell.length_b   1.000
_cell.length_c   1.000
_cell.angle_alpha   90.00
_cell.angle_beta   90.00
_cell.angle_gamma   90.00
#
_symmetry.space_group_name_H-M   'P 1'
#
loop_
_entity.id
_entity.type
_entity.pdbx_description
1 polymer ?
#
loop_
_entity_poly.entity_id
_entity_poly.type
_entity_poly.pdbx_seq_one_letter_code
_entity_poly.pdbx_strand_id
1 'polypeptide(L)'
;VKQRAADVERLSGGRLGYVHIESMADPSFRTIYADILGKYNHCDGIVIDTRFNGGGRMHEDIEILFSGEKYLTQVVRGKEACDMPSRRYNKPSIMITCEANYSNAHGTPWVYKHRGIGKVVGMPVPGTMTSVSWERLQDASLVFGIPVIGYRTADGSYLENKQLEPDIKVANSPELIVTGRDEQLE
;
A
#
# COMPACT_ATOMS: atom_id res chain seq x y z
N VAL A 1 -7.15 -9.95 -8.95
CA VAL A 1 -5.78 -9.46 -9.15
C VAL A 1 -5.39 -9.52 -10.62
N LYS A 2 -5.39 -10.69 -11.28
CA LYS A 2 -4.95 -10.82 -12.69
C LYS A 2 -5.73 -9.90 -13.65
N GLN A 3 -7.06 -9.82 -13.51
CA GLN A 3 -7.88 -8.94 -14.35
C GLN A 3 -7.48 -7.47 -14.16
N ARG A 4 -7.37 -7.00 -12.92
CA ARG A 4 -6.97 -5.62 -12.61
C ARG A 4 -5.58 -5.27 -13.16
N ALA A 5 -4.63 -6.21 -13.09
CA ALA A 5 -3.31 -6.01 -13.70
C ALA A 5 -3.40 -5.85 -15.22
N ALA A 6 -4.22 -6.67 -15.89
CA ALA A 6 -4.46 -6.56 -17.33
C ALA A 6 -5.18 -5.25 -17.70
N ASP A 7 -6.10 -4.78 -16.86
CA ASP A 7 -6.79 -3.50 -17.08
C ASP A 7 -5.83 -2.32 -16.94
N VAL A 8 -4.96 -2.29 -15.93
CA VAL A 8 -3.93 -1.25 -15.79
C VAL A 8 -2.98 -1.26 -16.98
N GLU A 9 -2.51 -2.43 -17.41
CA GLU A 9 -1.66 -2.57 -18.60
C GLU A 9 -2.35 -2.01 -19.84
N ARG A 10 -3.61 -2.41 -20.10
CA ARG A 10 -4.42 -1.95 -21.25
C ARG A 10 -4.68 -0.45 -21.21
N LEU A 11 -5.13 0.09 -20.06
CA LEU A 11 -5.49 1.49 -19.89
C LEU A 11 -4.27 2.41 -20.02
N SER A 12 -3.11 1.96 -19.55
CA SER A 12 -1.86 2.73 -19.62
C SER A 12 -1.04 2.52 -20.91
N GLY A 13 -1.50 1.62 -21.80
CA GLY A 13 -0.71 1.21 -22.96
C GLY A 13 0.60 0.51 -22.59
N GLY A 14 0.60 -0.27 -21.50
CA GLY A 14 1.76 -1.00 -20.99
C GLY A 14 2.75 -0.16 -20.18
N ARG A 15 2.45 1.12 -19.94
CA ARG A 15 3.36 2.04 -19.25
C ARG A 15 3.35 1.89 -17.72
N LEU A 16 2.26 1.38 -17.14
CA LEU A 16 2.11 1.23 -15.70
C LEU A 16 2.07 -0.25 -15.30
N GLY A 17 2.76 -0.57 -14.19
CA GLY A 17 2.63 -1.84 -13.50
C GLY A 17 1.50 -1.81 -12.46
N TYR A 18 1.10 -2.99 -11.99
CA TYR A 18 0.09 -3.15 -10.96
C TYR A 18 0.52 -4.20 -9.94
N VAL A 19 0.45 -3.84 -8.67
CA VAL A 19 0.64 -4.78 -7.56
C VAL A 19 -0.53 -4.69 -6.60
N HIS A 20 -0.94 -5.84 -6.05
CA HIS A 20 -1.95 -5.92 -5.00
C HIS A 20 -1.30 -6.38 -3.69
N ILE A 21 -1.45 -5.60 -2.65
CA ILE A 21 -1.02 -5.94 -1.29
C ILE A 21 -2.21 -6.59 -0.57
N GLU A 22 -2.30 -7.90 -0.64
CA GLU A 22 -3.42 -8.67 -0.08
C GLU A 22 -3.46 -8.60 1.46
N SER A 23 -2.29 -8.63 2.10
CA SER A 23 -2.14 -8.50 3.55
C SER A 23 -0.83 -7.79 3.90
N MET A 24 -0.77 -7.17 5.07
CA MET A 24 0.47 -6.55 5.57
C MET A 24 1.36 -7.61 6.24
N ALA A 25 1.79 -8.61 5.45
CA ALA A 25 2.59 -9.75 5.87
C ALA A 25 3.73 -10.06 4.89
N ASP A 26 4.77 -10.76 5.38
CA ASP A 26 5.98 -11.08 4.62
C ASP A 26 5.72 -11.74 3.25
N PRO A 27 4.79 -12.71 3.08
CA PRO A 27 4.52 -13.28 1.76
C PRO A 27 4.04 -12.26 0.74
N SER A 28 3.15 -11.34 1.14
CA SER A 28 2.68 -10.25 0.28
C SER A 28 3.83 -9.29 -0.07
N PHE A 29 4.65 -8.93 0.91
CA PHE A 29 5.81 -8.07 0.68
C PHE A 29 6.81 -8.68 -0.30
N ARG A 30 7.15 -9.95 -0.15
CA ARG A 30 8.05 -10.64 -1.10
C ARG A 30 7.53 -10.63 -2.51
N THR A 31 6.22 -10.84 -2.67
CA THR A 31 5.58 -10.81 -4.00
C THR A 31 5.67 -9.43 -4.63
N ILE A 32 5.26 -8.38 -3.92
CA ILE A 32 5.30 -7.02 -4.46
C ILE A 32 6.74 -6.54 -4.71
N TYR A 33 7.67 -6.90 -3.83
CA TYR A 33 9.10 -6.58 -3.99
C TYR A 33 9.66 -7.20 -5.28
N ALA A 34 9.39 -8.48 -5.51
CA ALA A 34 9.82 -9.17 -6.74
C ALA A 34 9.14 -8.59 -7.99
N ASP A 35 7.85 -8.28 -7.92
CA ASP A 35 7.11 -7.72 -9.04
C ASP A 35 7.58 -6.30 -9.37
N ILE A 36 7.75 -5.45 -8.38
CA ILE A 36 8.15 -4.05 -8.56
C ILE A 36 9.58 -3.92 -9.11
N LEU A 37 10.53 -4.64 -8.51
CA LEU A 37 11.95 -4.55 -8.91
C LEU A 37 12.32 -5.48 -10.07
N GLY A 38 11.45 -6.44 -10.40
CA GLY A 38 11.64 -7.38 -11.50
C GLY A 38 10.63 -7.16 -12.63
N LYS A 39 9.46 -7.77 -12.51
CA LYS A 39 8.42 -7.82 -13.56
C LYS A 39 8.06 -6.44 -14.12
N TYR A 40 7.89 -5.44 -13.27
CA TYR A 40 7.46 -4.09 -13.63
C TYR A 40 8.59 -3.06 -13.63
N ASN A 41 9.85 -3.51 -13.53
CA ASN A 41 10.99 -2.59 -13.51
C ASN A 41 11.11 -1.75 -14.80
N HIS A 42 10.57 -2.24 -15.92
CA HIS A 42 10.55 -1.51 -17.20
C HIS A 42 9.44 -0.44 -17.27
N CYS A 43 8.42 -0.49 -16.41
CA CYS A 43 7.31 0.46 -16.43
C CYS A 43 7.73 1.85 -15.96
N ASP A 44 6.99 2.87 -16.40
CA ASP A 44 7.20 4.28 -16.02
C ASP A 44 6.72 4.58 -14.60
N GLY A 45 5.75 3.81 -14.11
CA GLY A 45 5.17 3.95 -12.78
C GLY A 45 4.41 2.70 -12.35
N ILE A 46 3.84 2.73 -11.14
CA ILE A 46 3.13 1.57 -10.59
C ILE A 46 1.86 1.97 -9.82
N VAL A 47 0.82 1.16 -9.98
CA VAL A 47 -0.40 1.21 -9.19
C VAL A 47 -0.29 0.19 -8.05
N ILE A 48 -0.43 0.67 -6.81
CA ILE A 48 -0.39 -0.12 -5.58
C ILE A 48 -1.83 -0.26 -5.07
N ASP A 49 -2.41 -1.42 -5.20
CA ASP A 49 -3.78 -1.69 -4.74
C ASP A 49 -3.74 -2.32 -3.34
N THR A 50 -4.25 -1.61 -2.34
CA THR A 50 -4.36 -2.09 -0.96
C THR A 50 -5.79 -2.42 -0.56
N ARG A 51 -6.73 -2.36 -1.49
CA ARG A 51 -8.15 -2.58 -1.19
C ARG A 51 -8.40 -3.96 -0.58
N PHE A 52 -9.31 -4.00 0.39
CA PHE A 52 -9.70 -5.20 1.14
C PHE A 52 -8.59 -5.83 1.99
N ASN A 53 -7.53 -5.09 2.29
CA ASN A 53 -6.43 -5.55 3.13
C ASN A 53 -6.82 -5.46 4.61
N GLY A 54 -6.79 -6.59 5.32
CA GLY A 54 -7.16 -6.71 6.74
C GLY A 54 -6.06 -6.28 7.72
N GLY A 55 -4.91 -5.79 7.23
CA GLY A 55 -3.80 -5.35 8.08
C GLY A 55 -2.70 -6.39 8.26
N GLY A 56 -1.94 -6.23 9.33
CA GLY A 56 -0.74 -6.98 9.67
C GLY A 56 0.33 -6.07 10.25
N ARG A 57 1.59 -6.22 9.82
CA ARG A 57 2.71 -5.38 10.28
C ARG A 57 3.78 -5.25 9.19
N MET A 58 3.56 -4.36 8.20
CA MET A 58 4.45 -4.24 7.03
C MET A 58 4.58 -2.79 6.51
N HIS A 59 3.96 -1.81 7.18
CA HIS A 59 3.95 -0.43 6.69
C HIS A 59 5.35 0.19 6.61
N GLU A 60 6.26 -0.18 7.52
CA GLU A 60 7.63 0.32 7.54
C GLU A 60 8.43 -0.21 6.34
N ASP A 61 8.30 -1.51 6.02
CA ASP A 61 9.00 -2.10 4.87
C ASP A 61 8.51 -1.53 3.55
N ILE A 62 7.20 -1.27 3.45
CA ILE A 62 6.60 -0.63 2.27
C ILE A 62 7.07 0.82 2.16
N GLU A 63 7.08 1.56 3.27
CA GLU A 63 7.60 2.94 3.30
C GLU A 63 9.05 2.98 2.82
N ILE A 64 9.92 2.17 3.38
CA ILE A 64 11.34 2.10 3.01
C ILE A 64 11.52 1.76 1.51
N LEU A 65 10.73 0.82 0.98
CA LEU A 65 10.80 0.42 -0.43
C LEU A 65 10.49 1.60 -1.36
N PHE A 66 9.55 2.48 -1.00
CA PHE A 66 9.08 3.57 -1.86
C PHE A 66 9.70 4.94 -1.54
N SER A 67 10.27 5.14 -0.36
CA SER A 67 10.76 6.45 0.10
C SER A 67 12.28 6.57 0.18
N GLY A 68 13.03 5.49 0.02
CA GLY A 68 14.48 5.47 0.17
C GLY A 68 15.17 6.53 -0.69
N GLU A 69 15.93 7.44 -0.06
CA GLU A 69 16.64 8.51 -0.76
C GLU A 69 18.00 8.02 -1.30
N LYS A 70 18.36 8.53 -2.49
CA LYS A 70 19.67 8.27 -3.08
C LYS A 70 20.76 8.89 -2.20
N TYR A 71 21.78 8.10 -1.83
CA TYR A 71 22.94 8.58 -1.06
C TYR A 71 24.29 8.35 -1.75
N LEU A 72 24.37 7.43 -2.73
CA LEU A 72 25.57 7.17 -3.52
C LEU A 72 25.18 6.72 -4.92
N THR A 73 26.14 6.83 -5.87
CA THR A 73 26.10 6.15 -7.16
C THR A 73 27.24 5.15 -7.24
N GLN A 74 26.92 3.91 -7.55
CA GLN A 74 27.93 2.87 -7.81
C GLN A 74 28.51 3.07 -9.21
N VAL A 75 29.82 3.17 -9.29
CA VAL A 75 30.55 3.36 -10.54
C VAL A 75 31.46 2.18 -10.79
N VAL A 76 31.39 1.57 -11.98
CA VAL A 76 32.25 0.47 -12.41
C VAL A 76 33.09 0.94 -13.59
N ARG A 77 34.40 1.03 -13.38
CA ARG A 77 35.38 1.45 -14.41
C ARG A 77 34.97 2.74 -15.14
N GLY A 78 34.53 3.75 -14.36
CA GLY A 78 34.13 5.06 -14.89
C GLY A 78 32.72 5.13 -15.49
N LYS A 79 31.94 4.04 -15.45
CA LYS A 79 30.54 4.03 -15.89
C LYS A 79 29.60 3.87 -14.70
N GLU A 80 28.59 4.72 -14.61
CA GLU A 80 27.54 4.58 -13.60
C GLU A 80 26.79 3.27 -13.81
N ALA A 81 26.68 2.47 -12.74
CA ALA A 81 26.04 1.17 -12.76
C ALA A 81 24.63 1.22 -12.12
N CYS A 82 24.52 1.77 -10.92
CA CYS A 82 23.24 1.94 -10.24
C CYS A 82 23.33 2.97 -9.11
N ASP A 83 22.17 3.49 -8.71
CA ASP A 83 22.04 4.29 -7.50
C ASP A 83 21.93 3.42 -6.25
N MET A 84 22.36 3.97 -5.11
CA MET A 84 22.21 3.33 -3.81
C MET A 84 21.29 4.16 -2.91
N PRO A 85 20.34 3.53 -2.22
CA PRO A 85 20.07 2.09 -2.15
C PRO A 85 19.50 1.57 -3.48
N SER A 86 20.06 0.48 -4.00
CA SER A 86 19.66 -0.10 -5.29
C SER A 86 18.32 -0.85 -5.21
N ARG A 87 17.87 -1.17 -4.00
CA ARG A 87 16.65 -1.96 -3.74
C ARG A 87 15.51 -1.07 -3.26
N ARG A 88 15.26 0.00 -3.98
CA ARG A 88 14.14 0.91 -3.76
C ARG A 88 13.37 1.14 -5.05
N TYR A 89 12.10 1.49 -4.92
CA TYR A 89 11.32 1.95 -6.06
C TYR A 89 11.38 3.49 -6.11
N ASN A 90 11.96 4.03 -7.16
CA ASN A 90 12.22 5.47 -7.32
C ASN A 90 11.43 6.12 -8.47
N LYS A 91 10.42 5.41 -8.98
CA LYS A 91 9.54 5.89 -10.05
C LYS A 91 8.19 6.33 -9.46
N PRO A 92 7.37 7.07 -10.21
CA PRO A 92 6.05 7.46 -9.77
C PRO A 92 5.18 6.28 -9.34
N SER A 93 4.41 6.46 -8.29
CA SER A 93 3.43 5.48 -7.82
C SER A 93 2.16 6.14 -7.33
N ILE A 94 1.07 5.39 -7.33
CA ILE A 94 -0.24 5.77 -6.81
C ILE A 94 -0.78 4.63 -5.98
N MET A 95 -1.45 4.93 -4.86
CA MET A 95 -2.01 3.91 -3.98
C MET A 95 -3.54 3.96 -4.01
N ILE A 96 -4.18 2.79 -4.16
CA ILE A 96 -5.63 2.67 -4.14
C ILE A 96 -6.10 2.08 -2.81
N THR A 97 -7.11 2.71 -2.21
CA THR A 97 -7.69 2.33 -0.92
C THR A 97 -9.20 2.16 -1.00
N CYS A 98 -9.76 1.45 -0.02
CA CYS A 98 -11.20 1.34 0.17
C CYS A 98 -11.57 1.31 1.66
N GLU A 99 -12.88 1.40 1.95
CA GLU A 99 -13.43 1.42 3.31
C GLU A 99 -13.20 0.11 4.08
N ALA A 100 -12.88 -0.98 3.39
CA ALA A 100 -12.57 -2.28 3.99
C ALA A 100 -11.09 -2.43 4.39
N ASN A 101 -10.25 -1.44 4.13
CA ASN A 101 -8.89 -1.45 4.65
C ASN A 101 -8.92 -1.36 6.17
N TYR A 102 -8.14 -2.21 6.86
CA TYR A 102 -8.17 -2.31 8.31
C TYR A 102 -6.77 -2.35 8.93
N SER A 103 -6.59 -1.84 10.16
CA SER A 103 -5.37 -1.92 10.95
C SER A 103 -4.15 -1.36 10.21
N ASN A 104 -3.09 -2.13 10.00
CA ASN A 104 -1.89 -1.69 9.27
C ASN A 104 -2.17 -1.25 7.83
N ALA A 105 -3.30 -1.67 7.22
CA ALA A 105 -3.77 -1.17 5.94
C ALA A 105 -4.42 0.24 6.02
N HIS A 106 -4.61 0.79 7.22
CA HIS A 106 -4.82 2.22 7.46
C HIS A 106 -3.47 2.96 7.60
N GLY A 107 -2.55 2.39 8.38
CA GLY A 107 -1.22 2.99 8.60
C GLY A 107 -0.39 3.13 7.32
N THR A 108 -0.42 2.15 6.45
CA THR A 108 0.34 2.15 5.19
C THR A 108 -0.03 3.33 4.27
N PRO A 109 -1.28 3.56 3.86
CA PRO A 109 -1.64 4.72 3.06
C PRO A 109 -1.46 6.05 3.82
N TRP A 110 -1.60 6.05 5.15
CA TRP A 110 -1.31 7.24 5.95
C TRP A 110 0.17 7.64 5.83
N VAL A 111 1.09 6.69 6.03
CA VAL A 111 2.54 6.93 5.89
C VAL A 111 2.88 7.33 4.45
N TYR A 112 2.34 6.62 3.47
CA TYR A 112 2.54 6.89 2.05
C TYR A 112 2.19 8.34 1.68
N LYS A 113 1.04 8.82 2.13
CA LYS A 113 0.58 10.20 1.95
C LYS A 113 1.41 11.20 2.77
N HIS A 114 1.67 10.90 4.05
CA HIS A 114 2.43 11.76 4.96
C HIS A 114 3.87 12.00 4.50
N ARG A 115 4.50 10.98 3.94
CA ARG A 115 5.86 11.06 3.36
C ARG A 115 5.89 11.68 1.96
N GLY A 116 4.74 11.96 1.37
CA GLY A 116 4.66 12.53 0.02
C GLY A 116 5.16 11.58 -1.08
N ILE A 117 5.06 10.27 -0.86
CA ILE A 117 5.53 9.25 -1.82
C ILE A 117 4.71 9.32 -3.11
N GLY A 118 3.40 9.46 -3.00
CA GLY A 118 2.49 9.59 -4.13
C GLY A 118 1.08 9.96 -3.68
N LYS A 119 0.12 9.91 -4.59
CA LYS A 119 -1.28 10.18 -4.31
C LYS A 119 -2.03 8.94 -3.87
N VAL A 120 -2.99 9.11 -2.96
CA VAL A 120 -3.95 8.08 -2.56
C VAL A 120 -5.27 8.32 -3.28
N VAL A 121 -5.78 7.28 -3.93
CA VAL A 121 -7.03 7.30 -4.71
C VAL A 121 -8.00 6.26 -4.15
N GLY A 122 -9.29 6.48 -4.32
CA GLY A 122 -10.33 5.54 -3.94
C GLY A 122 -11.21 6.06 -2.81
N MET A 123 -11.50 5.23 -1.83
CA MET A 123 -12.40 5.59 -0.74
C MET A 123 -11.64 5.80 0.58
N PRO A 124 -12.23 6.59 1.49
CA PRO A 124 -11.66 6.83 2.81
C PRO A 124 -11.40 5.52 3.58
N VAL A 125 -10.30 5.50 4.34
CA VAL A 125 -9.94 4.35 5.17
C VAL A 125 -10.32 4.62 6.62
N PRO A 126 -11.08 3.74 7.29
CA PRO A 126 -11.43 3.89 8.71
C PRO A 126 -10.19 3.99 9.59
N GLY A 127 -10.27 4.78 10.65
CA GLY A 127 -9.20 4.96 11.62
C GLY A 127 -9.06 3.78 12.58
N THR A 128 -8.36 2.74 12.21
CA THR A 128 -8.26 1.46 12.92
C THR A 128 -6.81 1.00 13.10
N MET A 129 -5.94 1.86 13.62
CA MET A 129 -4.50 1.56 13.66
C MET A 129 -4.03 0.91 14.97
N THR A 130 -4.81 0.95 16.05
CA THR A 130 -4.40 0.38 17.34
C THR A 130 -4.19 -1.14 17.25
N SER A 131 -3.01 -1.62 17.69
CA SER A 131 -2.75 -3.06 17.78
C SER A 131 -3.31 -3.63 19.08
N VAL A 132 -3.77 -4.89 19.02
CA VAL A 132 -4.41 -5.58 20.14
C VAL A 132 -3.66 -6.84 20.53
N SER A 133 -3.73 -7.20 21.84
CA SER A 133 -3.42 -8.53 22.35
C SER A 133 -4.71 -9.35 22.38
N TRP A 134 -4.68 -10.53 21.78
CA TRP A 134 -5.87 -11.38 21.68
C TRP A 134 -5.91 -12.36 22.85
N GLU A 135 -6.98 -12.28 23.65
CA GLU A 135 -7.23 -13.16 24.78
C GLU A 135 -8.40 -14.08 24.50
N ARG A 136 -8.24 -15.36 24.82
CA ARG A 136 -9.33 -16.35 24.78
C ARG A 136 -10.04 -16.38 26.13
N LEU A 137 -11.37 -16.32 26.10
CA LEU A 137 -12.17 -16.42 27.30
C LEU A 137 -12.35 -17.87 27.74
N GLN A 138 -13.05 -18.10 28.87
CA GLN A 138 -13.36 -19.46 29.37
C GLN A 138 -14.10 -20.30 28.31
N ASP A 139 -15.03 -19.69 27.59
CA ASP A 139 -15.56 -20.24 26.38
C ASP A 139 -14.54 -19.99 25.27
N ALA A 140 -13.83 -21.04 24.81
CA ALA A 140 -12.78 -20.95 23.81
C ALA A 140 -13.24 -20.47 22.43
N SER A 141 -14.56 -20.44 22.18
CA SER A 141 -15.13 -19.85 20.98
C SER A 141 -15.15 -18.33 20.99
N LEU A 142 -14.96 -17.72 22.15
CA LEU A 142 -14.95 -16.30 22.36
C LEU A 142 -13.53 -15.76 22.50
N VAL A 143 -13.22 -14.72 21.72
CA VAL A 143 -11.93 -14.05 21.71
C VAL A 143 -12.15 -12.56 21.93
N PHE A 144 -11.34 -11.95 22.78
CA PHE A 144 -11.37 -10.53 23.07
C PHE A 144 -10.04 -9.86 22.72
N GLY A 145 -10.07 -8.76 22.00
CA GLY A 145 -8.89 -7.96 21.66
C GLY A 145 -8.68 -6.81 22.64
N ILE A 146 -7.58 -6.84 23.40
CA ILE A 146 -7.19 -5.78 24.34
C ILE A 146 -6.28 -4.79 23.62
N PRO A 147 -6.64 -3.49 23.45
CA PRO A 147 -5.77 -2.48 22.86
C PRO A 147 -4.49 -2.29 23.68
N VAL A 148 -3.32 -2.49 23.05
CA VAL A 148 -2.02 -2.43 23.75
C VAL A 148 -1.00 -1.49 23.11
N ILE A 149 -1.09 -1.24 21.80
CA ILE A 149 -0.15 -0.38 21.08
C ILE A 149 -0.93 0.67 20.28
N GLY A 150 -0.79 1.93 20.67
CA GLY A 150 -1.28 3.06 19.90
C GLY A 150 -0.16 3.71 19.07
N TYR A 151 -0.52 4.31 17.95
CA TYR A 151 0.42 5.00 17.06
C TYR A 151 0.14 6.51 17.10
N ARG A 152 1.13 7.27 17.60
CA ARG A 152 1.04 8.70 17.84
C ARG A 152 1.85 9.48 16.82
N THR A 153 1.21 10.45 16.20
CA THR A 153 1.82 11.40 15.27
C THR A 153 2.68 12.44 16.00
N ALA A 154 3.48 13.20 15.25
CA ALA A 154 4.38 14.22 15.83
C ALA A 154 3.65 15.34 16.60
N ASP A 155 2.39 15.64 16.25
CA ASP A 155 1.54 16.59 16.95
C ASP A 155 0.94 16.05 18.26
N GLY A 156 1.24 14.81 18.62
CA GLY A 156 0.78 14.14 19.84
C GLY A 156 -0.58 13.45 19.71
N SER A 157 -1.25 13.52 18.56
CA SER A 157 -2.52 12.83 18.34
C SER A 157 -2.33 11.38 17.92
N TYR A 158 -3.34 10.53 18.17
CA TYR A 158 -3.31 9.13 17.74
C TYR A 158 -3.99 8.95 16.38
N LEU A 159 -3.54 7.96 15.61
CA LEU A 159 -4.17 7.58 14.33
C LEU A 159 -5.51 6.86 14.51
N GLU A 160 -5.72 6.26 15.68
CA GLU A 160 -7.00 5.59 16.01
C GLU A 160 -8.16 6.57 15.96
N ASN A 161 -9.29 6.12 15.42
CA ASN A 161 -10.50 6.92 15.18
C ASN A 161 -10.31 8.13 14.24
N LYS A 162 -9.20 8.19 13.51
CA LYS A 162 -8.97 9.20 12.50
C LYS A 162 -9.04 8.60 11.11
N GLN A 163 -10.14 8.84 10.42
CA GLN A 163 -10.32 8.43 9.04
C GLN A 163 -9.25 9.06 8.14
N LEU A 164 -8.66 8.27 7.25
CA LEU A 164 -7.75 8.76 6.22
C LEU A 164 -8.54 9.08 4.95
N GLU A 165 -8.56 10.35 4.57
CA GLU A 165 -9.14 10.78 3.30
C GLU A 165 -8.16 10.55 2.15
N PRO A 166 -8.60 9.97 1.01
CA PRO A 166 -7.77 9.92 -0.19
C PRO A 166 -7.56 11.32 -0.77
N ASP A 167 -6.52 11.49 -1.58
CA ASP A 167 -6.30 12.73 -2.33
C ASP A 167 -7.32 12.88 -3.47
N ILE A 168 -7.74 11.76 -4.04
CA ILE A 168 -8.74 11.69 -5.11
C ILE A 168 -9.80 10.66 -4.71
N LYS A 169 -10.99 11.13 -4.36
CA LYS A 169 -12.09 10.27 -3.95
C LYS A 169 -12.82 9.71 -5.16
N VAL A 170 -12.79 8.39 -5.30
CA VAL A 170 -13.46 7.65 -6.36
C VAL A 170 -14.14 6.43 -5.78
N ALA A 171 -15.45 6.33 -5.93
CA ALA A 171 -16.23 5.14 -5.58
C ALA A 171 -16.45 4.28 -6.83
N ASN A 172 -16.48 2.97 -6.64
CA ASN A 172 -16.97 2.07 -7.68
C ASN A 172 -18.50 1.99 -7.61
N SER A 173 -19.18 2.25 -8.71
CA SER A 173 -20.63 2.09 -8.82
C SER A 173 -20.98 0.60 -8.85
N PRO A 174 -21.96 0.14 -8.03
CA PRO A 174 -22.38 -1.27 -8.05
C PRO A 174 -22.77 -1.75 -9.44
N GLU A 175 -23.43 -0.91 -10.24
CA GLU A 175 -23.89 -1.20 -11.59
C GLU A 175 -22.73 -1.43 -12.57
N LEU A 176 -21.60 -0.76 -12.36
CA LEU A 176 -20.42 -0.90 -13.23
C LEU A 176 -19.53 -2.04 -12.79
N ILE A 177 -19.34 -2.24 -11.47
CA ILE A 177 -18.47 -3.28 -10.96
C ILE A 177 -18.96 -4.69 -11.32
N VAL A 178 -20.28 -4.91 -11.40
CA VAL A 178 -20.85 -6.20 -11.83
C VAL A 178 -20.61 -6.49 -13.31
N THR A 179 -20.28 -5.47 -14.11
CA THR A 179 -19.87 -5.65 -15.52
C THR A 179 -18.37 -5.87 -15.66
N GLY A 180 -17.62 -5.87 -14.54
CA GLY A 180 -16.17 -6.03 -14.51
C GLY A 180 -15.40 -4.73 -14.70
N ARG A 181 -16.08 -3.58 -14.69
CA ARG A 181 -15.45 -2.25 -14.76
C ARG A 181 -15.03 -1.79 -13.36
N ASP A 182 -13.83 -1.26 -13.24
CA ASP A 182 -13.26 -0.75 -11.98
C ASP A 182 -12.90 0.74 -12.16
N GLU A 183 -13.82 1.62 -11.75
CA GLU A 183 -13.69 3.08 -11.91
C GLU A 183 -12.49 3.66 -11.13
N GLN A 184 -12.04 2.96 -10.09
CA GLN A 184 -10.85 3.36 -9.32
C GLN A 184 -9.53 3.07 -10.07
N LEU A 185 -9.56 2.24 -11.10
CA LEU A 185 -8.42 1.96 -11.97
C LEU A 185 -8.40 2.83 -13.26
N GLU A 186 -9.50 3.48 -13.58
CA GLU A 186 -9.65 4.34 -14.75
C GLU A 186 -9.20 5.78 -14.48
#